data_d444b4fa1106babc3e28624f4080ef5a
#
_entry.id   d444b4fa1106babc3e28624f4080ef5a
#
_cell.length_a   1.000
_cell.length_b   1.000
_cell.length_c   1.000
_cell.angle_alpha   90.00
_cell.angle_beta   90.00
_cell.angle_gamma   90.00
#
_symmetry.space_group_name_H-M   'P 1'
#
loop_
_entity.id
_entity.type
_entity.pdbx_description
1 polymer ?
#
loop_
_entity_poly.entity_id
_entity_poly.type
_entity_poly.pdbx_seq_one_letter_code
_entity_poly.pdbx_strand_id
1 'polypeptide(L)'
;MTSVPPIFAMKSSAHFKHLLISDLSGVERAKTIWCENGEVNSHSAGWIPSNALITCFGDLAPSEMPEVGDVKLVEINENLVTLNQPPHASAAKFSICAIENLDQTPWHSCLRSQLEKAIKRLEETFGIQLRVGLEQEFYLIDSTRNHLNAYSLQSFFEEEDFLEILGTSLNNAGLGLKSLHAENGVAQYELTFKPDNPLKACDHLILAKSISRWSAIKMGRRISFSPLIS
;
A
#
# COMPACT_ATOMS: atom_id res chain seq x y z
N MET A 1 49.11 2.17 -3.09
CA MET A 1 47.88 1.36 -3.14
C MET A 1 47.03 1.74 -1.92
N THR A 2 46.13 2.68 -2.09
CA THR A 2 45.23 3.14 -1.03
C THR A 2 44.04 2.18 -1.02
N SER A 3 43.92 1.39 0.05
CA SER A 3 42.77 0.51 0.28
C SER A 3 41.51 1.36 0.45
N VAL A 4 40.57 1.21 -0.48
CA VAL A 4 39.20 1.71 -0.31
C VAL A 4 38.60 0.98 0.90
N PRO A 5 38.08 1.70 1.92
CA PRO A 5 37.46 1.02 3.04
C PRO A 5 36.23 0.26 2.56
N PRO A 6 35.90 -0.89 3.17
CA PRO A 6 34.75 -1.67 2.79
C PRO A 6 33.50 -0.81 2.93
N ILE A 7 32.68 -0.79 1.88
CA ILE A 7 31.34 -0.19 1.91
C ILE A 7 30.60 -0.91 3.04
N PHE A 8 30.41 -0.19 4.15
CA PHE A 8 29.57 -0.65 5.23
C PHE A 8 28.19 -0.97 4.62
N ALA A 9 27.84 -2.24 4.58
CA ALA A 9 26.46 -2.65 4.40
C ALA A 9 25.67 -2.04 5.58
N MET A 10 25.14 -0.84 5.39
CA MET A 10 24.18 -0.27 6.30
C MET A 10 23.00 -1.25 6.33
N LYS A 11 22.87 -2.01 7.43
CA LYS A 11 21.59 -2.62 7.74
C LYS A 11 20.60 -1.47 7.81
N SER A 12 19.80 -1.28 6.77
CA SER A 12 18.74 -0.28 6.78
C SER A 12 17.67 -0.75 7.76
N SER A 13 17.83 -0.37 9.03
CA SER A 13 16.79 -0.61 10.03
C SER A 13 15.63 0.34 9.71
N ALA A 14 14.43 -0.22 9.58
CA ALA A 14 13.23 0.60 9.48
C ALA A 14 12.97 1.28 10.83
N HIS A 15 12.99 2.62 10.84
CA HIS A 15 12.67 3.41 12.04
C HIS A 15 11.19 3.69 12.20
N PHE A 16 10.38 3.38 11.20
CA PHE A 16 8.95 3.60 11.22
C PHE A 16 8.18 2.35 10.81
N LYS A 17 7.09 2.10 11.50
CA LYS A 17 6.08 1.12 11.14
C LYS A 17 4.75 1.82 10.91
N HIS A 18 4.16 1.59 9.76
CA HIS A 18 2.89 2.17 9.35
C HIS A 18 1.78 1.13 9.50
N LEU A 19 0.86 1.36 10.44
CA LEU A 19 -0.36 0.56 10.64
C LEU A 19 -1.43 1.10 9.71
N LEU A 20 -1.73 0.37 8.63
CA LEU A 20 -2.55 0.79 7.50
C LEU A 20 -3.96 0.25 7.57
N ILE A 21 -4.92 1.09 7.21
CA ILE A 21 -6.27 0.74 6.81
C ILE A 21 -6.62 1.45 5.50
N SER A 22 -7.64 0.97 4.79
CA SER A 22 -8.33 1.74 3.77
C SER A 22 -9.60 2.32 4.36
N ASP A 23 -9.87 3.60 4.11
CA ASP A 23 -11.16 4.22 4.44
C ASP A 23 -12.21 3.96 3.35
N LEU A 24 -13.44 4.47 3.56
CA LEU A 24 -14.55 4.32 2.60
C LEU A 24 -14.30 5.03 1.26
N SER A 25 -13.38 5.99 1.22
CA SER A 25 -12.98 6.71 0.01
C SER A 25 -11.85 6.00 -0.76
N GLY A 26 -11.37 4.85 -0.26
CA GLY A 26 -10.23 4.12 -0.84
C GLY A 26 -8.88 4.80 -0.60
N VAL A 27 -8.81 5.73 0.37
CA VAL A 27 -7.57 6.37 0.79
C VAL A 27 -6.90 5.53 1.87
N GLU A 28 -5.59 5.31 1.72
CA GLU A 28 -4.79 4.64 2.73
C GLU A 28 -4.58 5.59 3.92
N ARG A 29 -5.10 5.21 5.07
CA ARG A 29 -4.90 5.91 6.35
C ARG A 29 -3.96 5.10 7.23
N ALA A 30 -3.15 5.77 8.04
CA ALA A 30 -2.21 5.09 8.91
C ALA A 30 -1.98 5.78 10.25
N LYS A 31 -1.68 4.97 11.26
CA LYS A 31 -0.89 5.38 12.42
C LYS A 31 0.55 4.93 12.20
N THR A 32 1.48 5.86 12.41
CA THR A 32 2.91 5.55 12.28
C THR A 32 3.52 5.43 13.67
N ILE A 33 4.21 4.33 13.90
CA ILE A 33 4.88 4.01 15.16
C ILE A 33 6.39 4.14 14.96
N TRP A 34 7.07 4.74 15.92
CA TRP A 34 8.53 4.74 15.97
C TRP A 34 9.05 3.36 16.37
N CYS A 35 10.05 2.87 15.64
CA CYS A 35 10.74 1.61 15.94
C CYS A 35 12.10 1.94 16.56
N GLU A 36 12.33 1.49 17.78
CA GLU A 36 13.61 1.63 18.43
C GLU A 36 14.53 0.47 18.00
N ASN A 37 15.69 0.78 17.45
CA ASN A 37 16.64 -0.20 16.89
C ASN A 37 16.03 -1.17 15.86
N GLY A 38 14.97 -0.74 15.15
CA GLY A 38 14.25 -1.59 14.19
C GLY A 38 13.24 -2.53 14.83
N GLU A 39 13.08 -2.51 16.15
CA GLU A 39 12.08 -3.29 16.87
C GLU A 39 10.84 -2.45 17.18
N VAL A 40 9.69 -3.10 17.21
CA VAL A 40 8.39 -2.47 17.44
C VAL A 40 7.85 -2.98 18.77
N ASN A 41 7.60 -2.05 19.68
CA ASN A 41 7.05 -2.38 21.00
C ASN A 41 5.51 -2.52 21.01
N SER A 42 4.82 -2.28 19.88
CA SER A 42 3.37 -2.38 19.81
C SER A 42 2.90 -2.87 18.43
N HIS A 43 1.93 -3.76 18.45
CA HIS A 43 1.22 -4.30 17.28
C HIS A 43 -0.18 -3.70 17.12
N SER A 44 -0.49 -2.66 17.88
CA SER A 44 -1.77 -1.95 17.83
C SER A 44 -1.61 -0.47 18.15
N ALA A 45 -2.58 0.33 17.70
CA ALA A 45 -2.64 1.76 18.02
C ALA A 45 -4.10 2.21 18.20
N GLY A 46 -4.33 3.20 19.07
CA GLY A 46 -5.63 3.84 19.21
C GLY A 46 -6.05 4.54 17.92
N TRP A 47 -7.34 4.49 17.60
CA TRP A 47 -7.95 5.11 16.44
C TRP A 47 -9.32 5.68 16.80
N ILE A 48 -9.71 6.77 16.17
CA ILE A 48 -11.02 7.40 16.40
C ILE A 48 -12.00 6.90 15.32
N PRO A 49 -13.20 6.42 15.68
CA PRO A 49 -14.18 5.89 14.73
C PRO A 49 -14.50 6.82 13.56
N SER A 50 -14.68 8.13 13.83
CA SER A 50 -14.98 9.14 12.80
C SER A 50 -13.91 9.25 11.71
N ASN A 51 -12.67 8.87 11.99
CA ASN A 51 -11.60 8.88 10.97
C ASN A 51 -11.86 7.89 9.80
N ALA A 52 -12.76 6.93 9.98
CA ALA A 52 -13.19 6.06 8.88
C ALA A 52 -14.14 6.77 7.90
N LEU A 53 -14.67 7.92 8.27
CA LEU A 53 -15.61 8.76 7.50
C LEU A 53 -14.92 9.94 6.81
N ILE A 54 -13.61 10.06 6.92
CA ILE A 54 -12.88 11.11 6.22
C ILE A 54 -13.01 10.91 4.72
N THR A 55 -13.50 11.94 4.02
CA THR A 55 -13.60 11.93 2.57
C THR A 55 -12.23 12.05 1.91
N CYS A 56 -12.15 11.84 0.59
CA CYS A 56 -10.91 12.07 -0.17
C CYS A 56 -10.46 13.55 -0.15
N PHE A 57 -11.33 14.49 0.21
CA PHE A 57 -11.03 15.92 0.35
C PHE A 57 -10.58 16.30 1.79
N GLY A 58 -10.64 15.36 2.74
CA GLY A 58 -10.21 15.58 4.11
C GLY A 58 -11.33 15.99 5.08
N ASP A 59 -12.53 16.23 4.59
CA ASP A 59 -13.71 16.54 5.41
C ASP A 59 -14.31 15.27 6.00
N LEU A 60 -15.06 15.39 7.11
CA LEU A 60 -15.87 14.29 7.63
C LEU A 60 -17.20 14.22 6.89
N ALA A 61 -17.54 13.03 6.42
CA ALA A 61 -18.88 12.78 5.88
C ALA A 61 -19.92 12.88 7.00
N PRO A 62 -21.13 13.45 6.74
CA PRO A 62 -22.21 13.49 7.71
C PRO A 62 -22.57 12.08 8.18
N SER A 63 -22.62 11.84 9.48
CA SER A 63 -22.86 10.53 10.06
C SER A 63 -23.38 10.67 11.49
N GLU A 64 -24.13 9.66 11.94
CA GLU A 64 -24.48 9.47 13.35
C GLU A 64 -23.35 8.78 14.15
N MET A 65 -22.23 8.45 13.50
CA MET A 65 -21.09 7.83 14.16
C MET A 65 -20.45 8.81 15.15
N PRO A 66 -20.13 8.37 16.38
CA PRO A 66 -19.58 9.26 17.38
C PRO A 66 -18.22 9.84 16.92
N GLU A 67 -18.05 11.14 17.07
CA GLU A 67 -16.78 11.82 16.81
C GLU A 67 -15.73 11.53 17.88
N VAL A 68 -16.17 11.00 19.02
CA VAL A 68 -15.34 10.67 20.18
C VAL A 68 -15.51 9.19 20.54
N GLY A 69 -14.52 8.66 21.16
CA GLY A 69 -14.43 7.26 21.53
C GLY A 69 -13.20 6.63 20.89
N ASP A 70 -12.84 5.46 21.37
CA ASP A 70 -11.64 4.75 20.93
C ASP A 70 -12.00 3.39 20.34
N VAL A 71 -11.40 3.12 19.21
CA VAL A 71 -11.21 1.78 18.65
C VAL A 71 -9.71 1.55 18.49
N LYS A 72 -9.30 0.37 18.12
CA LYS A 72 -7.89 0.01 17.91
C LYS A 72 -7.64 -0.44 16.49
N LEU A 73 -6.55 0.04 15.90
CA LEU A 73 -5.91 -0.62 14.77
C LEU A 73 -5.12 -1.80 15.32
N VAL A 74 -5.44 -3.00 14.86
CA VAL A 74 -4.77 -4.23 15.27
C VAL A 74 -4.10 -4.84 14.04
N GLU A 75 -2.81 -5.07 14.15
CA GLU A 75 -2.00 -5.62 13.06
C GLU A 75 -2.43 -7.03 12.67
N ILE A 76 -2.55 -7.26 11.37
CA ILE A 76 -2.81 -8.57 10.79
C ILE A 76 -1.53 -9.19 10.21
N ASN A 77 -0.71 -8.37 9.54
CA ASN A 77 0.56 -8.79 8.97
C ASN A 77 1.56 -7.63 8.95
N GLU A 78 2.84 -7.95 8.87
CA GLU A 78 3.92 -6.98 8.70
C GLU A 78 4.70 -7.28 7.43
N ASN A 79 4.96 -6.25 6.63
CA ASN A 79 5.80 -6.30 5.45
C ASN A 79 6.97 -5.32 5.61
N LEU A 80 8.19 -5.84 5.63
CA LEU A 80 9.40 -5.03 5.56
C LEU A 80 9.73 -4.74 4.10
N VAL A 81 9.76 -3.48 3.73
CA VAL A 81 10.13 -3.01 2.40
C VAL A 81 11.48 -2.31 2.47
N THR A 82 12.39 -2.68 1.58
CA THR A 82 13.71 -2.07 1.48
C THR A 82 13.96 -1.55 0.08
N LEU A 83 14.49 -0.33 -0.01
CA LEU A 83 15.13 0.21 -1.20
C LEU A 83 16.64 0.09 -0.99
N ASN A 84 17.30 -0.73 -1.80
CA ASN A 84 18.71 -1.04 -1.63
C ASN A 84 19.62 -0.29 -2.63
N GLN A 85 19.08 0.64 -3.42
CA GLN A 85 19.84 1.37 -4.43
C GLN A 85 20.35 2.71 -3.88
N PRO A 86 21.67 2.94 -3.85
CA PRO A 86 22.23 4.25 -3.54
C PRO A 86 21.80 5.29 -4.59
N PRO A 87 21.55 6.57 -4.19
CA PRO A 87 21.66 7.12 -2.82
C PRO A 87 20.40 6.91 -1.96
N HIS A 88 19.40 6.15 -2.42
CA HIS A 88 18.07 6.08 -1.84
C HIS A 88 17.88 4.86 -0.92
N ALA A 89 18.96 4.26 -0.41
CA ALA A 89 18.86 3.15 0.55
C ALA A 89 17.94 3.54 1.73
N SER A 90 16.84 2.83 1.88
CA SER A 90 15.79 3.13 2.86
C SER A 90 14.99 1.87 3.19
N ALA A 91 14.42 1.82 4.38
CA ALA A 91 13.51 0.76 4.78
C ALA A 91 12.29 1.33 5.49
N ALA A 92 11.14 0.70 5.30
CA ALA A 92 9.91 0.98 6.03
C ALA A 92 9.15 -0.32 6.30
N LYS A 93 8.41 -0.36 7.40
CA LYS A 93 7.50 -1.45 7.73
C LYS A 93 6.08 -1.02 7.45
N PHE A 94 5.34 -1.84 6.72
CA PHE A 94 3.93 -1.64 6.42
C PHE A 94 3.13 -2.81 6.94
N SER A 95 2.07 -2.54 7.68
CA SER A 95 1.21 -3.56 8.25
C SER A 95 -0.24 -3.24 7.96
N ILE A 96 -0.96 -4.18 7.37
CA ILE A 96 -2.41 -4.07 7.26
C ILE A 96 -3.04 -4.35 8.61
N CYS A 97 -4.03 -3.54 8.97
CA CYS A 97 -4.76 -3.65 10.23
C CYS A 97 -6.24 -3.95 10.03
N ALA A 98 -6.80 -4.67 11.00
CA ALA A 98 -8.23 -4.61 11.29
C ALA A 98 -8.52 -3.50 12.30
N ILE A 99 -9.79 -3.11 12.40
CA ILE A 99 -10.25 -2.20 13.46
C ILE A 99 -11.08 -3.00 14.45
N GLU A 100 -10.74 -2.92 15.72
CA GLU A 100 -11.40 -3.61 16.81
C GLU A 100 -11.89 -2.63 17.88
N ASN A 101 -12.97 -3.00 18.55
CA ASN A 101 -13.43 -2.36 19.79
C ASN A 101 -12.41 -2.58 20.92
N LEU A 102 -12.56 -1.84 22.03
CA LEU A 102 -11.67 -1.98 23.19
C LEU A 102 -11.78 -3.36 23.88
N ASP A 103 -12.90 -4.05 23.72
CA ASP A 103 -13.13 -5.40 24.18
C ASP A 103 -12.60 -6.50 23.23
N GLN A 104 -11.83 -6.11 22.20
CA GLN A 104 -11.22 -6.99 21.20
C GLN A 104 -12.23 -7.64 20.22
N THR A 105 -13.47 -7.19 20.22
CA THR A 105 -14.41 -7.60 19.18
C THR A 105 -14.19 -6.79 17.89
N PRO A 106 -14.42 -7.37 16.69
CA PRO A 106 -14.32 -6.64 15.44
C PRO A 106 -15.26 -5.42 15.44
N TRP A 107 -14.73 -4.24 15.15
CA TRP A 107 -15.55 -3.04 15.01
C TRP A 107 -16.49 -3.19 13.80
N HIS A 108 -17.79 -2.92 14.00
CA HIS A 108 -18.84 -3.20 13.02
C HIS A 108 -18.64 -2.48 11.66
N SER A 109 -17.98 -1.33 11.64
CA SER A 109 -17.70 -0.56 10.42
C SER A 109 -16.30 -0.81 9.83
N CYS A 110 -15.55 -1.78 10.35
CA CYS A 110 -14.27 -2.17 9.76
C CYS A 110 -14.49 -2.83 8.39
N LEU A 111 -14.06 -2.18 7.30
CA LEU A 111 -14.25 -2.69 5.93
C LEU A 111 -13.63 -4.07 5.72
N ARG A 112 -12.42 -4.28 6.28
CA ARG A 112 -11.75 -5.57 6.18
C ARG A 112 -12.55 -6.68 6.85
N SER A 113 -13.06 -6.44 8.06
CA SER A 113 -13.89 -7.41 8.79
C SER A 113 -15.24 -7.65 8.10
N GLN A 114 -15.80 -6.65 7.42
CA GLN A 114 -17.02 -6.82 6.62
C GLN A 114 -16.77 -7.69 5.39
N LEU A 115 -15.66 -7.50 4.70
CA LEU A 115 -15.25 -8.35 3.58
C LEU A 115 -15.06 -9.81 4.04
N GLU A 116 -14.37 -10.02 5.16
CA GLU A 116 -14.15 -11.35 5.74
C GLU A 116 -15.48 -12.07 6.05
N LYS A 117 -16.44 -11.36 6.67
CA LYS A 117 -17.79 -11.90 6.91
C LYS A 117 -18.53 -12.23 5.60
N ALA A 118 -18.40 -11.38 4.58
CA ALA A 118 -19.04 -11.61 3.28
C ALA A 118 -18.49 -12.86 2.58
N ILE A 119 -17.16 -13.02 2.59
CA ILE A 119 -16.49 -14.22 2.04
C ILE A 119 -16.96 -15.49 2.77
N LYS A 120 -16.93 -15.47 4.09
CA LYS A 120 -17.38 -16.58 4.91
C LYS A 120 -18.83 -16.95 4.63
N ARG A 121 -19.72 -15.96 4.55
CA ARG A 121 -21.14 -16.17 4.21
C ARG A 121 -21.32 -16.81 2.83
N LEU A 122 -20.55 -16.37 1.84
CA LEU A 122 -20.59 -16.94 0.49
C LEU A 122 -20.22 -18.42 0.50
N GLU A 123 -19.13 -18.75 1.19
CA GLU A 123 -18.64 -20.12 1.31
C GLU A 123 -19.62 -21.02 2.08
N GLU A 124 -20.11 -20.57 3.24
CA GLU A 124 -21.05 -21.33 4.07
C GLU A 124 -22.43 -21.52 3.41
N THR A 125 -22.91 -20.53 2.64
CA THR A 125 -24.25 -20.59 2.04
C THR A 125 -24.27 -21.32 0.69
N PHE A 126 -23.21 -21.16 -0.11
CA PHE A 126 -23.21 -21.61 -1.49
C PHE A 126 -22.05 -22.56 -1.84
N GLY A 127 -21.12 -22.79 -0.92
CA GLY A 127 -19.91 -23.59 -1.16
C GLY A 127 -18.96 -22.96 -2.18
N ILE A 128 -19.05 -21.63 -2.40
CA ILE A 128 -18.27 -20.92 -3.42
C ILE A 128 -17.03 -20.29 -2.78
N GLN A 129 -15.88 -20.57 -3.37
CA GLN A 129 -14.61 -19.88 -3.06
C GLN A 129 -14.24 -18.98 -4.22
N LEU A 130 -13.94 -17.72 -3.91
CA LEU A 130 -13.53 -16.73 -4.89
C LEU A 130 -12.00 -16.65 -4.99
N ARG A 131 -11.51 -16.42 -6.20
CA ARG A 131 -10.16 -15.95 -6.48
C ARG A 131 -10.25 -14.65 -7.27
N VAL A 132 -9.53 -13.63 -6.80
CA VAL A 132 -9.57 -12.27 -7.34
C VAL A 132 -8.19 -11.87 -7.81
N GLY A 133 -8.07 -11.49 -9.07
CA GLY A 133 -6.93 -10.77 -9.62
C GLY A 133 -7.23 -9.27 -9.60
N LEU A 134 -6.29 -8.46 -9.15
CA LEU A 134 -6.41 -7.01 -9.15
C LEU A 134 -5.34 -6.41 -10.05
N GLU A 135 -5.73 -5.38 -10.77
CA GLU A 135 -4.91 -4.57 -11.66
C GLU A 135 -4.97 -3.14 -11.16
N GLN A 136 -3.80 -2.54 -10.93
CA GLN A 136 -3.71 -1.19 -10.40
C GLN A 136 -2.96 -0.31 -11.37
N GLU A 137 -3.68 0.62 -11.97
CA GLU A 137 -3.11 1.66 -12.81
C GLU A 137 -2.61 2.84 -11.98
N PHE A 138 -1.58 3.50 -12.48
CA PHE A 138 -1.08 4.75 -11.95
C PHE A 138 -0.45 5.62 -13.05
N TYR A 139 -0.38 6.92 -12.81
CA TYR A 139 0.31 7.88 -13.64
C TYR A 139 1.57 8.41 -12.96
N LEU A 140 2.63 8.63 -13.73
CA LEU A 140 3.76 9.46 -13.35
C LEU A 140 3.44 10.91 -13.72
N ILE A 141 2.97 11.69 -12.74
CA ILE A 141 2.47 13.07 -12.98
C ILE A 141 3.58 14.11 -13.13
N ASP A 142 4.82 13.74 -12.89
CA ASP A 142 6.03 14.53 -13.10
C ASP A 142 6.78 14.15 -14.37
N SER A 143 6.24 13.23 -15.18
CA SER A 143 6.82 12.88 -16.46
C SER A 143 6.76 14.05 -17.41
N THR A 144 7.85 14.28 -18.14
CA THR A 144 7.94 15.30 -19.19
C THR A 144 7.35 14.85 -20.51
N ARG A 145 6.83 13.63 -20.58
CA ARG A 145 6.20 13.10 -21.79
C ARG A 145 4.92 13.84 -22.11
N ASN A 146 4.72 14.12 -23.39
CA ASN A 146 3.57 14.85 -23.90
C ASN A 146 2.88 14.14 -25.09
N HIS A 147 3.24 12.89 -25.36
CA HIS A 147 2.68 12.12 -26.46
C HIS A 147 2.12 10.79 -25.96
N LEU A 148 1.05 10.35 -26.60
CA LEU A 148 0.49 9.03 -26.39
C LEU A 148 1.37 7.99 -27.08
N ASN A 149 1.78 6.99 -26.36
CA ASN A 149 2.51 5.85 -26.87
C ASN A 149 2.05 4.59 -26.12
N ALA A 150 0.78 4.28 -26.30
CA ALA A 150 0.06 3.22 -25.61
C ALA A 150 0.78 1.89 -25.77
N TYR A 151 0.97 1.19 -24.67
CA TYR A 151 1.61 -0.14 -24.59
C TYR A 151 3.02 -0.19 -25.19
N SER A 152 3.67 0.94 -25.36
CA SER A 152 4.96 1.05 -26.05
C SER A 152 6.10 0.60 -25.15
N LEU A 153 6.98 -0.21 -25.71
CA LEU A 153 8.21 -0.58 -25.05
C LEU A 153 9.12 0.63 -24.79
N GLN A 154 9.12 1.63 -25.68
CA GLN A 154 9.83 2.87 -25.45
C GLN A 154 9.30 3.59 -24.21
N SER A 155 7.97 3.65 -24.03
CA SER A 155 7.35 4.23 -22.83
C SER A 155 7.80 3.56 -21.56
N PHE A 156 8.05 2.26 -21.59
CA PHE A 156 8.60 1.51 -20.47
C PHE A 156 10.07 1.89 -20.22
N PHE A 157 10.91 1.85 -21.24
CA PHE A 157 12.35 2.14 -21.13
C PHE A 157 12.66 3.56 -20.62
N GLU A 158 11.84 4.53 -20.98
CA GLU A 158 12.01 5.91 -20.50
C GLU A 158 11.86 6.07 -18.98
N GLU A 159 11.22 5.12 -18.32
CA GLU A 159 10.97 5.12 -16.86
C GLU A 159 11.51 3.85 -16.18
N GLU A 160 12.34 3.06 -16.89
CA GLU A 160 12.77 1.72 -16.47
C GLU A 160 13.41 1.73 -15.07
N ASP A 161 14.27 2.71 -14.76
CA ASP A 161 14.93 2.81 -13.45
C ASP A 161 13.92 2.88 -12.29
N PHE A 162 12.88 3.68 -12.45
CA PHE A 162 11.82 3.78 -11.44
C PHE A 162 10.97 2.51 -11.38
N LEU A 163 10.59 1.98 -12.54
CA LEU A 163 9.73 0.79 -12.64
C LEU A 163 10.42 -0.45 -12.10
N GLU A 164 11.73 -0.61 -12.31
CA GLU A 164 12.54 -1.69 -11.73
C GLU A 164 12.57 -1.62 -10.20
N ILE A 165 12.82 -0.43 -9.64
CA ILE A 165 12.82 -0.22 -8.19
C ILE A 165 11.45 -0.50 -7.60
N LEU A 166 10.38 -0.01 -8.25
CA LEU A 166 9.01 -0.26 -7.83
C LEU A 166 8.69 -1.75 -7.86
N GLY A 167 8.95 -2.42 -8.99
CA GLY A 167 8.71 -3.86 -9.15
C GLY A 167 9.46 -4.69 -8.13
N THR A 168 10.73 -4.37 -7.90
CA THR A 168 11.57 -5.03 -6.89
C THR A 168 11.02 -4.84 -5.49
N SER A 169 10.57 -3.63 -5.13
CA SER A 169 10.00 -3.34 -3.82
C SER A 169 8.71 -4.12 -3.56
N LEU A 170 7.82 -4.18 -4.56
CA LEU A 170 6.56 -4.94 -4.49
C LEU A 170 6.80 -6.44 -4.41
N ASN A 171 7.77 -6.95 -5.17
CA ASN A 171 8.14 -8.37 -5.14
C ASN A 171 8.75 -8.76 -3.79
N ASN A 172 9.65 -7.94 -3.24
CA ASN A 172 10.26 -8.17 -1.93
C ASN A 172 9.25 -8.12 -0.80
N ALA A 173 8.19 -7.32 -0.94
CA ALA A 173 7.05 -7.30 -0.02
C ALA A 173 6.13 -8.53 -0.16
N GLY A 174 6.38 -9.43 -1.11
CA GLY A 174 5.62 -10.66 -1.27
C GLY A 174 4.22 -10.49 -1.87
N LEU A 175 3.96 -9.37 -2.57
CA LEU A 175 2.62 -9.05 -3.06
C LEU A 175 2.18 -9.84 -4.30
N GLY A 176 3.04 -10.72 -4.83
CA GLY A 176 2.70 -11.54 -5.98
C GLY A 176 2.57 -10.76 -7.29
N LEU A 177 3.40 -9.74 -7.48
CA LEU A 177 3.47 -8.99 -8.75
C LEU A 177 3.67 -9.96 -9.91
N LYS A 178 2.84 -9.83 -10.95
CA LYS A 178 2.86 -10.66 -12.16
C LYS A 178 3.43 -9.91 -13.35
N SER A 179 2.97 -8.68 -13.56
CA SER A 179 3.43 -7.82 -14.65
C SER A 179 3.38 -6.35 -14.23
N LEU A 180 4.22 -5.57 -14.89
CA LEU A 180 4.26 -4.12 -14.84
C LEU A 180 4.53 -3.66 -16.27
N HIS A 181 3.67 -2.83 -16.83
CA HIS A 181 3.77 -2.40 -18.21
C HIS A 181 3.24 -0.98 -18.41
N ALA A 182 3.60 -0.38 -19.55
CA ALA A 182 3.02 0.90 -19.97
C ALA A 182 1.58 0.69 -20.39
N GLU A 183 0.70 1.60 -19.97
CA GLU A 183 -0.71 1.61 -20.28
C GLU A 183 -1.09 2.57 -21.41
N ASN A 184 -2.38 2.80 -21.60
CA ASN A 184 -2.93 3.58 -22.71
C ASN A 184 -2.67 5.09 -22.57
N GLY A 185 -2.69 5.61 -21.35
CA GLY A 185 -2.50 7.05 -21.10
C GLY A 185 -1.04 7.48 -21.15
N VAL A 186 -0.84 8.79 -21.28
CA VAL A 186 0.50 9.39 -21.20
C VAL A 186 1.12 9.16 -19.83
N ALA A 187 2.28 8.50 -19.78
CA ALA A 187 2.96 8.11 -18.55
C ALA A 187 2.08 7.31 -17.58
N GLN A 188 1.16 6.53 -18.10
CA GLN A 188 0.33 5.58 -17.37
C GLN A 188 0.97 4.19 -17.39
N TYR A 189 0.89 3.51 -16.25
CA TYR A 189 1.43 2.16 -16.04
C TYR A 189 0.44 1.33 -15.25
N GLU A 190 0.49 0.01 -15.44
CA GLU A 190 -0.32 -0.97 -14.73
C GLU A 190 0.53 -1.97 -13.97
N LEU A 191 0.08 -2.25 -12.76
CA LEU A 191 0.55 -3.35 -11.90
C LEU A 191 -0.49 -4.45 -11.89
N THR A 192 -0.16 -5.63 -12.42
CA THR A 192 -1.04 -6.81 -12.36
C THR A 192 -0.53 -7.76 -11.29
N PHE A 193 -1.43 -8.26 -10.44
CA PHE A 193 -1.10 -9.19 -9.36
C PHE A 193 -1.64 -10.59 -9.62
N LYS A 194 -0.96 -11.62 -9.07
CA LYS A 194 -1.45 -13.00 -9.13
C LYS A 194 -2.76 -13.11 -8.37
N PRO A 195 -3.78 -13.80 -8.93
CA PRO A 195 -5.04 -14.00 -8.23
C PRO A 195 -4.87 -14.72 -6.90
N ASP A 196 -5.54 -14.22 -5.86
CA ASP A 196 -5.54 -14.78 -4.51
C ASP A 196 -6.97 -14.77 -3.93
N ASN A 197 -7.14 -15.19 -2.66
CA ASN A 197 -8.44 -15.00 -2.01
C ASN A 197 -8.77 -13.50 -1.89
N PRO A 198 -10.05 -13.11 -1.88
CA PRO A 198 -10.44 -11.70 -1.96
C PRO A 198 -9.83 -10.82 -0.87
N LEU A 199 -9.76 -11.32 0.36
CA LEU A 199 -9.23 -10.56 1.49
C LEU A 199 -7.74 -10.24 1.29
N LYS A 200 -6.96 -11.26 0.93
CA LYS A 200 -5.53 -11.10 0.68
C LYS A 200 -5.26 -10.25 -0.56
N ALA A 201 -6.07 -10.39 -1.62
CA ALA A 201 -5.95 -9.56 -2.80
C ALA A 201 -6.18 -8.06 -2.46
N CYS A 202 -7.18 -7.74 -1.66
CA CYS A 202 -7.43 -6.36 -1.19
C CYS A 202 -6.30 -5.85 -0.27
N ASP A 203 -5.82 -6.68 0.67
CA ASP A 203 -4.68 -6.33 1.52
C ASP A 203 -3.43 -6.01 0.66
N HIS A 204 -3.15 -6.83 -0.36
CA HIS A 204 -2.04 -6.60 -1.31
C HIS A 204 -2.22 -5.31 -2.12
N LEU A 205 -3.45 -4.96 -2.53
CA LEU A 205 -3.71 -3.72 -3.27
C LEU A 205 -3.41 -2.48 -2.42
N ILE A 206 -3.86 -2.47 -1.16
CA ILE A 206 -3.59 -1.37 -0.23
C ILE A 206 -2.08 -1.22 -0.01
N LEU A 207 -1.38 -2.32 0.23
CA LEU A 207 0.08 -2.33 0.38
C LEU A 207 0.78 -1.87 -0.90
N ALA A 208 0.33 -2.34 -2.06
CA ALA A 208 0.92 -1.96 -3.35
C ALA A 208 0.83 -0.45 -3.59
N LYS A 209 -0.34 0.17 -3.34
CA LYS A 209 -0.52 1.63 -3.44
C LYS A 209 0.40 2.38 -2.48
N SER A 210 0.48 1.96 -1.22
CA SER A 210 1.33 2.58 -0.19
C SER A 210 2.81 2.45 -0.53
N ILE A 211 3.27 1.27 -0.92
CA ILE A 211 4.65 1.01 -1.32
C ILE A 211 5.01 1.80 -2.58
N SER A 212 4.10 1.87 -3.57
CA SER A 212 4.33 2.62 -4.81
C SER A 212 4.51 4.11 -4.52
N ARG A 213 3.67 4.72 -3.67
CA ARG A 213 3.83 6.12 -3.25
C ARG A 213 5.14 6.34 -2.50
N TRP A 214 5.46 5.44 -1.56
CA TRP A 214 6.70 5.55 -0.81
C TRP A 214 7.94 5.41 -1.71
N SER A 215 7.95 4.45 -2.63
CA SER A 215 9.04 4.27 -3.60
C SER A 215 9.19 5.49 -4.51
N ALA A 216 8.07 6.03 -5.02
CA ALA A 216 8.08 7.23 -5.85
C ALA A 216 8.71 8.42 -5.10
N ILE A 217 8.25 8.71 -3.89
CA ILE A 217 8.77 9.82 -3.07
C ILE A 217 10.28 9.64 -2.81
N LYS A 218 10.73 8.41 -2.51
CA LYS A 218 12.15 8.12 -2.29
C LYS A 218 13.01 8.33 -3.53
N MET A 219 12.43 8.13 -4.71
CA MET A 219 13.08 8.35 -6.01
C MET A 219 12.89 9.77 -6.54
N GLY A 220 12.30 10.68 -5.76
CA GLY A 220 11.99 12.03 -6.22
C GLY A 220 10.91 12.09 -7.30
N ARG A 221 10.08 11.05 -7.40
CA ARG A 221 9.01 10.92 -8.38
C ARG A 221 7.64 11.20 -7.76
N ARG A 222 6.67 11.50 -8.60
CA ARG A 222 5.28 11.76 -8.19
C ARG A 222 4.34 10.86 -8.97
N ILE A 223 3.46 10.14 -8.24
CA ILE A 223 2.46 9.25 -8.84
C ILE A 223 1.04 9.65 -8.44
N SER A 224 0.09 9.31 -9.29
CA SER A 224 -1.33 9.43 -9.03
C SER A 224 -2.04 8.10 -9.36
N PHE A 225 -2.97 7.70 -8.51
CA PHE A 225 -3.90 6.59 -8.75
C PHE A 225 -5.27 7.09 -9.22
N SER A 226 -5.37 8.35 -9.63
CA SER A 226 -6.59 8.86 -10.24
C SER A 226 -6.84 8.13 -11.58
N PRO A 227 -8.08 7.70 -11.86
CA PRO A 227 -8.40 7.02 -13.13
C PRO A 227 -8.13 7.86 -14.36
N LEU A 228 -8.18 9.18 -14.22
CA LEU A 228 -7.87 10.16 -15.25
C LEU A 228 -7.17 11.35 -14.62
N ILE A 229 -6.08 11.78 -15.24
CA ILE A 229 -5.42 13.07 -14.94
C ILE A 229 -5.67 14.03 -16.08
N SER A 230 -6.15 15.22 -15.75
CA SER A 230 -6.41 16.31 -16.72
C SER A 230 -5.18 17.22 -16.84
#